data_ad90e44c294419daaaf25575f7337044
#
_entry.id   ad90e44c294419daaaf25575f7337044
#
_cell.length_a   1.000
_cell.length_b   1.000
_cell.length_c   1.000
_cell.angle_alpha   90.00
_cell.angle_beta   90.00
_cell.angle_gamma   90.00
#
_symmetry.space_group_name_H-M   'P 1'
#
loop_
_entity.id
_entity.type
_entity.pdbx_description
1 polymer ?
#
loop_
_entity_poly.entity_id
_entity_poly.type
_entity_poly.pdbx_seq_one_letter_code
_entity_poly.pdbx_strand_id
1 'polypeptide(L)'
;MKNLNEQVQEIIKVNGRKNKQEIEENIIEWTTFFRRNINIFITDFLEIPLYLFQENMILTMQDNDIVDDMASRGSSKTFVVGCFSTAWALLYPNCDILITSFTLNQSNNVIESKIDKELSNTKSGISPVLKQLRRDGYMEIKKDQNTGAKYVEFGNGSKIFAVTCGDSARGKLKIIIYN
;
A
#
# COMPACT_ATOMS: atom_id res chain seq x y z
N MET A 1 -0.90 20.59 -51.33
CA MET A 1 -1.26 21.32 -50.10
C MET A 1 -2.16 20.41 -49.27
N LYS A 2 -1.75 20.06 -48.05
CA LYS A 2 -2.63 19.31 -47.11
C LYS A 2 -3.83 20.18 -46.77
N ASN A 3 -5.03 19.56 -46.74
CA ASN A 3 -6.27 20.26 -46.43
C ASN A 3 -6.23 20.79 -44.98
N LEU A 4 -6.81 21.94 -44.69
CA LEU A 4 -6.82 22.57 -43.36
C LEU A 4 -7.30 21.61 -42.27
N ASN A 5 -8.27 20.74 -42.58
CA ASN A 5 -8.76 19.70 -41.67
C ASN A 5 -7.70 18.65 -41.36
N GLU A 6 -6.83 18.25 -42.29
CA GLU A 6 -5.73 17.31 -42.05
C GLU A 6 -4.66 17.95 -41.15
N GLN A 7 -4.37 19.22 -41.32
CA GLN A 7 -3.44 19.96 -40.48
C GLN A 7 -3.97 20.09 -39.03
N VAL A 8 -5.25 20.40 -38.87
CA VAL A 8 -5.91 20.50 -37.56
C VAL A 8 -5.90 19.13 -36.85
N GLN A 9 -6.22 18.04 -37.55
CA GLN A 9 -6.19 16.69 -36.99
C GLN A 9 -4.77 16.27 -36.60
N GLU A 10 -3.77 16.64 -37.34
CA GLU A 10 -2.37 16.39 -37.05
C GLU A 10 -1.89 17.16 -35.79
N ILE A 11 -2.31 18.43 -35.65
CA ILE A 11 -2.03 19.24 -34.45
C ILE A 11 -2.71 18.69 -33.20
N ILE A 12 -3.98 18.28 -33.30
CA ILE A 12 -4.72 17.66 -32.19
C ILE A 12 -4.04 16.36 -31.76
N LYS A 13 -3.61 15.53 -32.72
CA LYS A 13 -2.92 14.27 -32.47
C LYS A 13 -1.54 14.46 -31.83
N VAL A 14 -0.80 15.49 -32.24
CA VAL A 14 0.51 15.84 -31.65
C VAL A 14 0.35 16.41 -30.24
N ASN A 15 -0.62 17.30 -30.04
CA ASN A 15 -0.89 17.85 -28.69
C ASN A 15 -1.46 16.79 -27.74
N GLY A 16 -2.30 15.89 -28.20
CA GLY A 16 -2.76 14.75 -27.40
C GLY A 16 -1.63 13.78 -26.99
N ARG A 17 -0.65 13.57 -27.87
CA ARG A 17 0.54 12.77 -27.54
C ARG A 17 1.46 13.47 -26.54
N LYS A 18 1.70 14.80 -26.71
CA LYS A 18 2.47 15.59 -25.75
C LYS A 18 1.83 15.60 -24.37
N ASN A 19 0.53 15.82 -24.28
CA ASN A 19 -0.19 15.78 -23.01
C ASN A 19 -0.10 14.38 -22.33
N LYS A 20 -0.16 13.31 -23.13
CA LYS A 20 -0.02 11.96 -22.59
C LYS A 20 1.39 11.68 -22.05
N GLN A 21 2.42 12.10 -22.79
CA GLN A 21 3.81 11.95 -22.35
C GLN A 21 4.11 12.74 -21.07
N GLU A 22 3.64 13.99 -21.01
CA GLU A 22 3.80 14.84 -19.83
C GLU A 22 3.08 14.26 -18.60
N ILE A 23 1.90 13.67 -18.76
CA ILE A 23 1.18 12.98 -17.70
C ILE A 23 1.96 11.73 -17.25
N GLU A 24 2.47 10.94 -18.20
CA GLU A 24 3.27 9.74 -17.89
C GLU A 24 4.56 10.10 -17.13
N GLU A 25 5.27 11.15 -17.56
CA GLU A 25 6.48 11.66 -16.88
C GLU A 25 6.16 12.14 -15.47
N ASN A 26 5.09 12.91 -15.29
CA ASN A 26 4.64 13.38 -13.98
C ASN A 26 4.26 12.22 -13.04
N ILE A 27 3.60 11.19 -13.55
CA ILE A 27 3.26 9.98 -12.76
C ILE A 27 4.52 9.24 -12.33
N ILE A 28 5.50 9.11 -13.22
CA ILE A 28 6.78 8.44 -12.92
C ILE A 28 7.55 9.23 -11.85
N GLU A 29 7.64 10.55 -11.99
CA GLU A 29 8.31 11.41 -11.02
C GLU A 29 7.63 11.33 -9.65
N TRP A 30 6.29 11.46 -9.60
CA TRP A 30 5.47 11.34 -8.41
C TRP A 30 5.67 9.98 -7.71
N THR A 31 5.57 8.89 -8.48
CA THR A 31 5.73 7.54 -7.95
C THR A 31 7.17 7.31 -7.42
N THR A 32 8.17 7.82 -8.14
CA THR A 32 9.57 7.72 -7.74
C THR A 32 9.85 8.47 -6.45
N PHE A 33 9.28 9.68 -6.31
CA PHE A 33 9.40 10.46 -5.09
C PHE A 33 8.81 9.72 -3.88
N PHE A 34 7.59 9.22 -3.98
CA PHE A 34 6.93 8.54 -2.86
C PHE A 34 7.51 7.16 -2.56
N ARG A 35 8.08 6.47 -3.54
CA ARG A 35 8.82 5.23 -3.30
C ARG A 35 10.11 5.44 -2.52
N ARG A 36 10.69 6.63 -2.57
CA ARG A 36 11.86 7.03 -1.77
C ARG A 36 11.48 7.62 -0.42
N ASN A 37 10.22 8.03 -0.25
CA ASN A 37 9.73 8.74 0.92
C ASN A 37 8.37 8.17 1.34
N ILE A 38 8.34 6.90 1.76
CA ILE A 38 7.09 6.21 2.12
C ILE A 38 6.39 6.89 3.31
N ASN A 39 7.15 7.44 4.26
CA ASN A 39 6.59 8.22 5.36
C ASN A 39 5.77 9.42 4.84
N ILE A 40 6.28 10.17 3.86
CA ILE A 40 5.55 11.29 3.23
C ILE A 40 4.33 10.79 2.46
N PHE A 41 4.42 9.63 1.79
CA PHE A 41 3.25 9.04 1.16
C PHE A 41 2.14 8.72 2.17
N ILE A 42 2.51 8.22 3.36
CA ILE A 42 1.55 7.91 4.42
C ILE A 42 0.96 9.18 5.03
N THR A 43 1.78 10.19 5.33
CA THR A 43 1.31 11.42 5.99
C THR A 43 0.56 12.35 5.04
N ASP A 44 1.09 12.60 3.86
CA ASP A 44 0.59 13.65 2.98
C ASP A 44 -0.42 13.13 1.96
N PHE A 45 -0.19 11.92 1.41
CA PHE A 45 -1.11 11.36 0.41
C PHE A 45 -2.21 10.52 1.04
N LEU A 46 -1.87 9.59 1.96
CA LEU A 46 -2.90 8.80 2.65
C LEU A 46 -3.56 9.57 3.79
N GLU A 47 -3.06 10.73 4.16
CA GLU A 47 -3.56 11.59 5.25
C GLU A 47 -3.63 10.83 6.59
N ILE A 48 -2.64 10.00 6.89
CA ILE A 48 -2.52 9.27 8.14
C ILE A 48 -1.49 9.97 9.01
N PRO A 49 -1.89 10.61 10.13
CA PRO A 49 -0.95 11.29 10.99
C PRO A 49 -0.02 10.29 11.68
N LEU A 50 1.28 10.54 11.62
CA LEU A 50 2.31 9.74 12.26
C LEU A 50 3.05 10.56 13.32
N TYR A 51 3.44 9.91 14.41
CA TYR A 51 4.41 10.47 15.34
C TYR A 51 5.83 10.27 14.80
N LEU A 52 6.76 11.13 15.18
CA LEU A 52 8.15 11.09 14.72
C LEU A 52 8.81 9.72 14.87
N PHE A 53 8.56 9.01 15.97
CA PHE A 53 9.10 7.67 16.16
C PHE A 53 8.50 6.62 15.19
N GLN A 54 7.24 6.79 14.79
CA GLN A 54 6.59 5.93 13.79
C GLN A 54 7.14 6.19 12.39
N GLU A 55 7.40 7.46 12.05
CA GLU A 55 8.08 7.82 10.80
C GLU A 55 9.48 7.19 10.73
N ASN A 56 10.24 7.27 11.82
CA ASN A 56 11.56 6.66 11.89
C ASN A 56 11.51 5.13 11.72
N MET A 57 10.51 4.46 12.32
CA MET A 57 10.29 3.03 12.11
C MET A 57 9.98 2.71 10.63
N ILE A 58 9.13 3.49 9.99
CA ILE A 58 8.77 3.33 8.57
C ILE A 58 9.99 3.51 7.68
N LEU A 59 10.81 4.55 7.90
CA LEU A 59 12.05 4.77 7.17
C LEU A 59 13.05 3.63 7.39
N THR A 60 13.18 3.15 8.61
CA THR A 60 14.02 1.98 8.91
C THR A 60 13.55 0.74 8.14
N MET A 61 12.24 0.49 8.08
CA MET A 61 11.65 -0.62 7.32
C MET A 61 11.82 -0.43 5.80
N GLN A 62 11.86 0.80 5.32
CA GLN A 62 12.07 1.12 3.91
C GLN A 62 13.50 0.85 3.47
N ASP A 63 14.48 1.26 4.29
CA ASP A 63 15.90 1.32 3.92
C ASP A 63 16.65 0.01 4.21
N ASN A 64 16.05 -0.92 4.97
CA ASN A 64 16.70 -2.15 5.36
C ASN A 64 15.91 -3.38 4.96
N ASP A 65 16.61 -4.42 4.48
CA ASP A 65 16.02 -5.71 4.13
C ASP A 65 15.55 -6.50 5.36
N ILE A 66 16.21 -6.32 6.50
CA ILE A 66 15.92 -6.98 7.78
C ILE A 66 15.87 -5.90 8.86
N VAL A 67 14.75 -5.85 9.58
CA VAL A 67 14.56 -4.93 10.70
C VAL A 67 14.05 -5.74 11.89
N ASP A 68 14.76 -5.62 13.02
CA ASP A 68 14.32 -6.15 14.31
C ASP A 68 13.94 -4.96 15.21
N ASP A 69 12.66 -4.85 15.53
CA ASP A 69 12.12 -3.75 16.34
C ASP A 69 11.73 -4.27 17.74
N MET A 70 12.62 -4.08 18.69
CA MET A 70 12.41 -4.39 20.10
C MET A 70 11.74 -3.24 20.84
N ALA A 71 10.47 -3.00 20.58
CA ALA A 71 9.71 -1.97 21.26
C ALA A 71 8.67 -2.56 22.25
N SER A 72 8.37 -1.80 23.29
CA SER A 72 7.43 -2.19 24.36
C SER A 72 6.00 -2.42 23.85
N ARG A 73 5.16 -3.08 24.64
CA ARG A 73 3.71 -3.15 24.36
C ARG A 73 3.12 -1.73 24.35
N GLY A 74 2.23 -1.46 23.39
CA GLY A 74 1.61 -0.13 23.22
C GLY A 74 2.42 0.84 22.37
N SER A 75 3.62 0.48 21.88
CA SER A 75 4.45 1.33 21.00
C SER A 75 3.97 1.39 19.54
N SER A 76 2.71 1.08 19.27
CA SER A 76 2.10 1.19 17.95
C SER A 76 2.72 0.34 16.83
N LYS A 77 3.55 -0.69 17.13
CA LYS A 77 4.18 -1.55 16.12
C LYS A 77 3.20 -2.09 15.08
N THR A 78 2.09 -2.66 15.54
CA THR A 78 1.05 -3.22 14.66
C THR A 78 0.43 -2.17 13.74
N PHE A 79 0.27 -0.93 14.23
CA PHE A 79 -0.23 0.18 13.43
C PHE A 79 0.77 0.55 12.33
N VAL A 80 2.05 0.70 12.69
CA VAL A 80 3.14 1.00 11.74
C VAL A 80 3.25 -0.06 10.66
N VAL A 81 3.21 -1.35 11.03
CA VAL A 81 3.21 -2.47 10.08
C VAL A 81 2.00 -2.38 9.13
N GLY A 82 0.81 -2.07 9.65
CA GLY A 82 -0.39 -1.87 8.84
C GLY A 82 -0.25 -0.71 7.85
N CYS A 83 0.24 0.45 8.30
CA CYS A 83 0.49 1.62 7.46
C CYS A 83 1.53 1.33 6.37
N PHE A 84 2.68 0.77 6.75
CA PHE A 84 3.78 0.44 5.84
C PHE A 84 3.34 -0.58 4.77
N SER A 85 2.68 -1.67 5.19
CA SER A 85 2.19 -2.70 4.26
C SER A 85 1.19 -2.13 3.25
N THR A 86 0.28 -1.28 3.71
CA THR A 86 -0.72 -0.65 2.85
C THR A 86 -0.08 0.33 1.86
N ALA A 87 0.83 1.20 2.33
CA ALA A 87 1.56 2.13 1.49
C ALA A 87 2.43 1.40 0.46
N TRP A 88 3.13 0.34 0.88
CA TRP A 88 3.94 -0.46 -0.03
C TRP A 88 3.11 -1.14 -1.11
N ALA A 89 1.98 -1.76 -0.75
CA ALA A 89 1.07 -2.40 -1.70
C ALA A 89 0.51 -1.42 -2.74
N LEU A 90 0.27 -0.17 -2.35
CA LEU A 90 -0.21 0.87 -3.28
C LEU A 90 0.89 1.38 -4.22
N LEU A 91 2.12 1.55 -3.70
CA LEU A 91 3.25 2.09 -4.47
C LEU A 91 3.91 1.06 -5.40
N TYR A 92 3.82 -0.23 -5.07
CA TYR A 92 4.45 -1.31 -5.85
C TYR A 92 3.39 -2.28 -6.38
N PRO A 93 3.00 -2.15 -7.66
CA PRO A 93 2.00 -3.02 -8.27
C PRO A 93 2.45 -4.49 -8.31
N ASN A 94 1.47 -5.39 -8.27
CA ASN A 94 1.66 -6.83 -8.35
C ASN A 94 2.63 -7.40 -7.29
N CYS A 95 2.67 -6.80 -6.09
CA CYS A 95 3.47 -7.31 -4.99
C CYS A 95 2.61 -8.08 -3.98
N ASP A 96 3.18 -9.17 -3.46
CA ASP A 96 2.62 -9.93 -2.34
C ASP A 96 3.35 -9.57 -1.06
N ILE A 97 2.61 -9.17 -0.03
CA ILE A 97 3.11 -8.85 1.30
C ILE A 97 2.55 -9.89 2.28
N LEU A 98 3.42 -10.50 3.06
CA LEU A 98 3.02 -11.46 4.07
C LEU A 98 3.16 -10.85 5.47
N ILE A 99 2.08 -10.85 6.21
CA ILE A 99 2.07 -10.56 7.64
C ILE A 99 1.99 -11.89 8.36
N THR A 100 3.08 -12.24 9.04
CA THR A 100 3.19 -13.54 9.69
C THR A 100 3.35 -13.40 11.20
N SER A 101 2.81 -14.32 11.95
CA SER A 101 2.97 -14.45 13.39
C SER A 101 2.84 -15.90 13.83
N PHE A 102 3.08 -16.17 15.11
CA PHE A 102 2.99 -17.52 15.66
C PHE A 102 1.60 -18.14 15.50
N THR A 103 0.54 -17.31 15.60
CA THR A 103 -0.84 -17.77 15.38
C THR A 103 -1.50 -16.98 14.25
N LEU A 104 -2.40 -17.64 13.51
CA LEU A 104 -3.17 -16.98 12.45
C LEU A 104 -4.02 -15.82 12.99
N ASN A 105 -4.54 -15.95 14.21
CA ASN A 105 -5.32 -14.87 14.83
C ASN A 105 -4.50 -13.60 15.04
N GLN A 106 -3.22 -13.71 15.39
CA GLN A 106 -2.34 -12.55 15.54
C GLN A 106 -2.07 -11.89 14.20
N SER A 107 -1.79 -12.65 13.13
CA SER A 107 -1.62 -12.11 11.78
C SER A 107 -2.91 -11.48 11.25
N ASN A 108 -4.05 -12.15 11.42
CA ASN A 108 -5.36 -11.63 11.05
C ASN A 108 -5.69 -10.33 11.79
N ASN A 109 -5.26 -10.18 13.05
CA ASN A 109 -5.51 -8.98 13.84
C ASN A 109 -4.88 -7.73 13.24
N VAL A 110 -3.72 -7.82 12.58
CA VAL A 110 -3.10 -6.68 11.88
C VAL A 110 -4.04 -6.20 10.77
N ILE A 111 -4.53 -7.12 9.95
CA ILE A 111 -5.45 -6.78 8.86
C ILE A 111 -6.78 -6.25 9.43
N GLU A 112 -7.38 -6.97 10.38
CA GLU A 112 -8.71 -6.63 10.89
C GLU A 112 -8.73 -5.37 11.75
N SER A 113 -7.81 -5.26 12.72
CA SER A 113 -7.85 -4.15 13.67
C SER A 113 -7.21 -2.89 13.08
N LYS A 114 -6.14 -3.02 12.31
CA LYS A 114 -5.40 -1.87 11.80
C LYS A 114 -5.83 -1.50 10.39
N ILE A 115 -5.67 -2.40 9.41
CA ILE A 115 -5.95 -2.04 8.02
C ILE A 115 -7.46 -1.84 7.80
N ASP A 116 -8.30 -2.77 8.28
CA ASP A 116 -9.75 -2.70 8.10
C ASP A 116 -10.41 -1.62 8.97
N LYS A 117 -10.32 -1.76 10.31
CA LYS A 117 -11.08 -0.92 11.23
C LYS A 117 -10.48 0.46 11.41
N GLU A 118 -9.17 0.55 11.61
CA GLU A 118 -8.52 1.81 11.97
C GLU A 118 -8.16 2.66 10.75
N LEU A 119 -7.57 2.08 9.70
CA LEU A 119 -7.10 2.84 8.55
C LEU A 119 -8.19 3.08 7.51
N SER A 120 -8.87 2.03 7.05
CA SER A 120 -9.69 2.06 5.83
C SER A 120 -11.20 1.91 6.03
N ASN A 121 -11.70 1.80 7.26
CA ASN A 121 -13.13 1.67 7.50
C ASN A 121 -13.91 2.82 6.89
N THR A 122 -14.93 2.53 6.08
CA THR A 122 -15.67 3.53 5.30
C THR A 122 -16.37 4.60 6.14
N LYS A 123 -16.64 4.32 7.43
CA LYS A 123 -17.27 5.26 8.36
C LYS A 123 -16.24 5.93 9.28
N SER A 124 -15.42 5.14 9.94
CA SER A 124 -14.53 5.58 11.05
C SER A 124 -13.04 5.53 10.74
N GLY A 125 -12.63 5.05 9.57
CA GLY A 125 -11.20 4.96 9.21
C GLY A 125 -10.50 6.31 9.22
N ILE A 126 -9.22 6.32 9.59
CA ILE A 126 -8.41 7.54 9.68
C ILE A 126 -8.17 8.12 8.28
N SER A 127 -7.80 7.28 7.30
CA SER A 127 -7.43 7.74 5.96
C SER A 127 -8.63 8.00 5.07
N PRO A 128 -8.85 9.24 4.61
CA PRO A 128 -9.89 9.56 3.63
C PRO A 128 -9.67 8.84 2.30
N VAL A 129 -8.42 8.74 1.87
CA VAL A 129 -8.03 8.10 0.61
C VAL A 129 -8.34 6.61 0.64
N LEU A 130 -7.96 5.88 1.71
CA LEU A 130 -8.25 4.46 1.82
C LEU A 130 -9.76 4.18 1.92
N LYS A 131 -10.52 5.06 2.57
CA LYS A 131 -11.99 4.99 2.58
C LYS A 131 -12.57 5.10 1.17
N GLN A 132 -12.02 6.00 0.36
CA GLN A 132 -12.46 6.16 -1.02
C GLN A 132 -12.08 4.95 -1.87
N LEU A 133 -10.85 4.44 -1.77
CA LEU A 133 -10.41 3.23 -2.47
C LEU A 133 -11.30 2.01 -2.16
N ARG A 134 -11.78 1.90 -0.92
CA ARG A 134 -12.74 0.84 -0.54
C ARG A 134 -14.12 1.05 -1.16
N ARG A 135 -14.63 2.28 -1.20
CA ARG A 135 -15.94 2.59 -1.82
C ARG A 135 -15.92 2.33 -3.31
N ASP A 136 -14.80 2.61 -3.96
CA ASP A 136 -14.62 2.42 -5.40
C ASP A 136 -14.29 0.96 -5.79
N GLY A 137 -14.18 0.06 -4.80
CA GLY A 137 -13.82 -1.35 -5.03
C GLY A 137 -12.36 -1.56 -5.44
N TYR A 138 -11.49 -0.55 -5.28
CA TYR A 138 -10.06 -0.66 -5.56
C TYR A 138 -9.28 -1.36 -4.44
N MET A 139 -9.84 -1.39 -3.23
CA MET A 139 -9.31 -2.07 -2.06
C MET A 139 -10.40 -2.94 -1.44
N GLU A 140 -10.18 -4.25 -1.39
CA GLU A 140 -11.12 -5.21 -0.80
C GLU A 140 -10.45 -6.03 0.30
N ILE A 141 -11.19 -6.29 1.38
CA ILE A 141 -10.74 -7.16 2.47
C ILE A 141 -11.55 -8.43 2.42
N LYS A 142 -10.85 -9.54 2.25
CA LYS A 142 -11.43 -10.87 2.05
C LYS A 142 -10.95 -11.85 3.13
N LYS A 143 -11.66 -12.95 3.25
CA LYS A 143 -11.31 -14.06 4.13
C LYS A 143 -11.31 -15.34 3.31
N ASP A 144 -10.24 -16.08 3.38
CA ASP A 144 -10.14 -17.42 2.82
C ASP A 144 -11.03 -18.37 3.62
N GLN A 145 -11.93 -19.07 2.94
CA GLN A 145 -12.93 -19.95 3.57
C GLN A 145 -12.31 -21.23 4.14
N ASN A 146 -11.19 -21.70 3.57
CA ASN A 146 -10.55 -22.95 3.97
C ASN A 146 -9.62 -22.76 5.16
N THR A 147 -8.80 -21.71 5.13
CA THR A 147 -7.78 -21.43 6.14
C THR A 147 -8.24 -20.46 7.22
N GLY A 148 -9.28 -19.66 6.94
CA GLY A 148 -9.70 -18.56 7.80
C GLY A 148 -8.74 -17.36 7.78
N ALA A 149 -7.72 -17.38 6.92
CA ALA A 149 -6.77 -16.30 6.74
C ALA A 149 -7.44 -15.09 6.10
N LYS A 150 -7.16 -13.89 6.61
CA LYS A 150 -7.59 -12.64 6.00
C LYS A 150 -6.55 -12.15 5.02
N TYR A 151 -7.01 -11.48 3.98
CA TYR A 151 -6.13 -10.81 3.04
C TYR A 151 -6.77 -9.54 2.49
N VAL A 152 -5.93 -8.62 2.06
CA VAL A 152 -6.33 -7.39 1.37
C VAL A 152 -5.91 -7.51 -0.09
N GLU A 153 -6.80 -7.17 -0.99
CA GLU A 153 -6.54 -7.14 -2.44
C GLU A 153 -6.73 -5.72 -2.96
N PHE A 154 -5.77 -5.27 -3.77
CA PHE A 154 -5.78 -3.94 -4.38
C PHE A 154 -5.96 -4.04 -5.89
N GLY A 155 -6.62 -3.04 -6.49
CA GLY A 155 -6.87 -2.99 -7.94
C GLY A 155 -5.61 -2.93 -8.81
N ASN A 156 -4.43 -2.63 -8.23
CA ASN A 156 -3.13 -2.70 -8.92
C ASN A 156 -2.51 -4.12 -8.93
N GLY A 157 -3.24 -5.14 -8.46
CA GLY A 157 -2.80 -6.53 -8.40
C GLY A 157 -2.00 -6.90 -7.13
N SER A 158 -1.70 -5.95 -6.25
CA SER A 158 -0.98 -6.22 -4.99
C SER A 158 -1.90 -6.84 -3.94
N LYS A 159 -1.30 -7.66 -3.06
CA LYS A 159 -2.04 -8.33 -1.97
C LYS A 159 -1.26 -8.31 -0.66
N ILE A 160 -1.99 -8.23 0.45
CA ILE A 160 -1.46 -8.39 1.79
C ILE A 160 -2.12 -9.60 2.42
N PHE A 161 -1.34 -10.61 2.82
CA PHE A 161 -1.83 -11.85 3.39
C PHE A 161 -1.48 -11.99 4.85
N ALA A 162 -2.42 -12.46 5.66
CA ALA A 162 -2.17 -12.95 7.00
C ALA A 162 -1.84 -14.44 6.94
N VAL A 163 -0.69 -14.84 7.45
CA VAL A 163 -0.24 -16.25 7.46
C VAL A 163 0.37 -16.62 8.82
N THR A 164 0.48 -17.91 9.10
CA THR A 164 1.26 -18.41 10.25
C THR A 164 2.73 -18.58 9.86
N CYS A 165 3.63 -18.41 10.82
CA CYS A 165 5.04 -18.79 10.66
C CYS A 165 5.16 -20.29 10.34
N GLY A 166 5.54 -20.64 9.10
CA GLY A 166 5.67 -22.02 8.65
C GLY A 166 5.96 -22.13 7.17
N ASP A 167 5.80 -23.33 6.61
CA ASP A 167 6.10 -23.60 5.19
C ASP A 167 5.25 -22.80 4.20
N SER A 168 4.08 -22.35 4.61
CA SER A 168 3.21 -21.49 3.78
C SER A 168 3.77 -20.09 3.48
N ALA A 169 4.76 -19.64 4.27
CA ALA A 169 5.44 -18.36 4.07
C ALA A 169 6.63 -18.45 3.10
N ARG A 170 7.07 -19.67 2.75
CA ARG A 170 8.23 -19.86 1.87
C ARG A 170 7.92 -19.50 0.41
N GLY A 171 8.79 -18.74 -0.22
CA GLY A 171 8.74 -18.43 -1.65
C GLY A 171 7.96 -17.19 -2.07
N LYS A 172 7.50 -16.35 -1.15
CA LYS A 172 6.82 -15.08 -1.42
C LYS A 172 7.72 -13.86 -1.14
N LEU A 173 7.60 -12.83 -1.96
CA LEU A 173 8.63 -11.81 -2.23
C LEU A 173 8.91 -10.78 -1.13
N LYS A 174 8.03 -10.55 -0.15
CA LYS A 174 8.31 -9.64 0.98
C LYS A 174 7.62 -10.13 2.24
N ILE A 175 8.38 -10.35 3.27
CA ILE A 175 7.89 -10.83 4.56
C ILE A 175 8.00 -9.69 5.57
N ILE A 176 6.87 -9.32 6.17
CA ILE A 176 6.84 -8.46 7.34
C ILE A 176 6.48 -9.35 8.52
N ILE A 177 7.42 -9.55 9.43
CA ILE A 177 7.22 -10.36 10.61
C ILE A 177 6.67 -9.47 11.73
N TYR A 178 5.53 -9.86 12.27
CA TYR A 178 4.93 -9.24 13.44
C TYR A 178 4.95 -10.19 14.62
N ASN A 179 5.53 -9.74 15.72
CA ASN A 179 5.57 -10.47 17.00
C ASN A 179 4.55 -9.93 17.99
#